data_3cfe5f8dd8365828eeed20e5c9b186e9
#
_entry.id   3cfe5f8dd8365828eeed20e5c9b186e9
#
_cell.length_a   1.000
_cell.length_b   1.000
_cell.length_c   1.000
_cell.angle_alpha   90.00
_cell.angle_beta   90.00
_cell.angle_gamma   90.00
#
_symmetry.space_group_name_H-M   'P 1'
#
loop_
_entity.id
_entity.type
_entity.pdbx_description
1 polymer ?
#
loop_
_entity_poly.entity_id
_entity_poly.type
_entity_poly.pdbx_seq_one_letter_code
_entity_poly.pdbx_strand_id
1 'polypeptide(L)' 'MIKEIRANARTSFKQTTLQGDVFYTFEYGETRQDDYDSVEKYEQDKALLWQQVNNEVNKQIAQTLEKYQIKGEG' A
#
# COMPACT_ATOMS: atom_id res chain seq x y z
N MET A 1 0.30 -22.41 18.18
CA MET A 1 1.55 -22.00 17.50
C MET A 1 1.42 -20.56 17.05
N ILE A 2 2.38 -19.74 17.42
CA ILE A 2 2.37 -18.33 17.04
C ILE A 2 2.81 -18.21 15.60
N LYS A 3 2.01 -17.52 14.79
CA LYS A 3 2.35 -17.23 13.40
C LYS A 3 2.37 -15.75 13.18
N GLU A 4 3.18 -15.35 12.25
CA GLU A 4 3.33 -13.94 11.88
C GLU A 4 2.83 -13.76 10.45
N ILE A 5 2.04 -12.71 10.25
CA ILE A 5 1.59 -12.33 8.92
C ILE A 5 2.25 -11.00 8.60
N ARG A 6 2.93 -10.94 7.46
CA ARG A 6 3.52 -9.71 6.96
C ARG A 6 2.89 -9.38 5.62
N ALA A 7 2.44 -8.18 5.47
CA ALA A 7 1.91 -7.69 4.21
C ALA A 7 2.60 -6.38 3.89
N ASN A 8 3.09 -6.26 2.68
CA ASN A 8 3.85 -5.12 2.24
C ASN A 8 3.48 -4.81 0.80
N ALA A 9 3.11 -3.57 0.53
CA ALA A 9 2.76 -3.14 -0.81
C ALA A 9 3.63 -1.97 -1.20
N ARG A 10 4.16 -2.00 -2.42
CA ARG A 10 5.01 -0.95 -2.95
C ARG A 10 4.62 -0.68 -4.39
N THR A 11 4.44 0.58 -4.70
CA THR A 11 4.12 1.01 -6.06
C THR A 11 5.00 2.19 -6.41
N SER A 12 5.56 2.15 -7.61
CA SER A 12 6.37 3.23 -8.13
C SER A 12 5.85 3.65 -9.49
N PHE A 13 5.88 4.94 -9.76
CA PHE A 13 5.57 5.43 -11.09
C PHE A 13 6.37 6.69 -11.40
N LYS A 14 6.45 6.98 -12.69
CA LYS A 14 7.21 8.11 -13.20
C LYS A 14 6.26 9.12 -13.80
N GLN A 15 6.50 10.37 -13.50
CA GLN A 15 5.79 11.49 -14.12
C GLN A 15 6.78 12.33 -14.90
N THR A 16 6.51 12.53 -16.19
CA THR A 16 7.34 13.35 -17.04
C THR A 16 6.88 14.80 -16.96
N THR A 17 7.83 15.69 -16.67
CA THR A 17 7.55 17.13 -16.59
C THR A 17 8.48 17.86 -17.53
N LEU A 18 8.24 19.15 -17.69
CA LEU A 18 9.10 19.99 -18.52
C LEU A 18 10.53 20.10 -17.98
N GLN A 19 10.70 19.88 -16.70
CA GLN A 19 12.00 19.99 -16.04
C GLN A 19 12.70 18.64 -15.89
N GLY A 20 12.06 17.57 -16.34
CA GLY A 20 12.60 16.23 -16.24
C GLY A 20 11.59 15.25 -15.66
N ASP A 21 12.06 14.06 -15.36
CA ASP A 21 11.22 13.01 -14.83
C ASP A 21 11.22 13.04 -13.30
N VAL A 22 10.06 12.84 -12.72
CA VAL A 22 9.91 12.74 -11.28
C VAL A 22 9.40 11.34 -10.95
N PHE A 23 10.05 10.69 -10.00
CA PHE A 23 9.69 9.35 -9.59
C PHE A 23 9.03 9.38 -8.22
N TYR A 24 7.93 8.64 -8.12
CA TYR A 24 7.18 8.51 -6.88
C TYR A 24 7.18 7.06 -6.46
N THR A 25 7.46 6.83 -5.19
CA THR A 25 7.38 5.49 -4.61
C THR A 25 6.51 5.54 -3.37
N PHE A 26 5.54 4.65 -3.32
CA PHE A 26 4.63 4.52 -2.20
C PHE A 26 4.79 3.14 -1.61
N GLU A 27 4.94 3.08 -0.31
CA GLU A 27 5.16 1.82 0.36
C GLU A 27 4.46 1.84 1.71
N TYR A 28 3.84 0.73 2.03
CA TYR A 28 3.21 0.55 3.33
C TYR A 28 3.24 -0.93 3.68
N GLY A 29 3.59 -1.22 4.92
CA GLY A 29 3.64 -2.58 5.38
C GLY A 29 3.12 -2.70 6.79
N GLU A 30 2.53 -3.84 7.11
CA GLU A 30 2.08 -4.17 8.45
C GLU A 30 2.46 -5.59 8.78
N THR A 31 2.71 -5.82 10.06
CA THR A 31 2.99 -7.13 10.60
C THR A 31 1.98 -7.42 11.69
N ARG A 32 1.41 -8.61 11.66
CA ARG A 32 0.47 -9.05 12.68
C ARG A 32 0.93 -10.39 13.23
N GLN A 33 0.92 -10.50 14.55
CA GLN A 33 1.27 -11.74 15.22
C GLN A 33 0.07 -12.20 16.04
N ASP A 34 -0.27 -13.46 15.92
CA ASP A 34 -1.36 -14.05 16.68
C ASP A 34 -1.15 -15.56 16.75
N ASP A 35 -1.89 -16.17 17.66
CA ASP A 35 -1.86 -17.61 17.79
C ASP A 35 -3.06 -18.18 17.05
N TYR A 36 -2.82 -18.68 15.85
CA TYR A 36 -3.88 -19.16 14.99
C TYR A 36 -4.10 -20.66 15.19
N ASP A 37 -5.32 -20.99 15.57
CA ASP A 37 -5.70 -22.39 15.80
C ASP A 37 -6.12 -23.10 14.52
N SER A 38 -6.48 -22.36 13.49
CA SER A 38 -6.93 -22.97 12.25
C SER A 38 -6.36 -22.24 11.05
N VAL A 39 -6.21 -22.99 9.96
CA VAL A 39 -5.73 -22.44 8.70
C VAL A 39 -6.74 -21.42 8.15
N GLU A 40 -8.02 -21.68 8.33
CA GLU A 40 -9.06 -20.79 7.85
C GLU A 40 -8.95 -19.40 8.47
N LYS A 41 -8.77 -19.33 9.77
CA LYS A 41 -8.63 -18.05 10.46
C LYS A 41 -7.36 -17.34 10.01
N TYR A 42 -6.28 -18.07 9.86
CA TYR A 42 -5.02 -17.51 9.38
C TYR A 42 -5.20 -16.89 7.99
N GLU A 43 -5.84 -17.62 7.07
CA GLU A 43 -6.04 -17.14 5.71
C GLU A 43 -6.97 -15.93 5.67
N GLN A 44 -7.99 -15.90 6.51
CA GLN A 44 -8.90 -14.76 6.60
C GLN A 44 -8.18 -13.50 7.08
N ASP A 45 -7.38 -13.62 8.14
CA ASP A 45 -6.64 -12.49 8.67
C ASP A 45 -5.59 -12.01 7.69
N LYS A 46 -4.95 -12.93 6.98
CA LYS A 46 -3.97 -12.61 5.96
C LYS A 46 -4.62 -11.78 4.84
N ALA A 47 -5.80 -12.21 4.37
CA ALA A 47 -6.51 -11.49 3.32
C ALA A 47 -6.91 -10.09 3.77
N LEU A 48 -7.38 -9.96 5.00
CA LEU A 48 -7.76 -8.66 5.56
C LEU A 48 -6.55 -7.73 5.67
N LEU A 49 -5.44 -8.26 6.12
CA LEU A 49 -4.22 -7.47 6.27
C LEU A 49 -3.73 -6.97 4.92
N TRP A 50 -3.73 -7.83 3.91
CA TRP A 50 -3.35 -7.44 2.56
C TRP A 50 -4.27 -6.38 1.99
N GLN A 51 -5.58 -6.51 2.26
CA GLN A 51 -6.55 -5.51 1.82
C GLN A 51 -6.28 -4.16 2.47
N GLN A 52 -6.01 -4.14 3.75
CA GLN A 52 -5.69 -2.91 4.48
C GLN A 52 -4.43 -2.25 3.94
N VAL A 53 -3.39 -3.04 3.70
CA VAL A 53 -2.12 -2.52 3.18
C VAL A 53 -2.32 -1.93 1.79
N ASN A 54 -3.03 -2.62 0.92
CA ASN A 54 -3.30 -2.11 -0.43
C ASN A 54 -4.14 -0.85 -0.40
N ASN A 55 -5.13 -0.77 0.50
CA ASN A 55 -5.95 0.42 0.63
C ASN A 55 -5.13 1.62 1.09
N GLU A 56 -4.19 1.41 2.01
CA GLU A 56 -3.33 2.50 2.47
C GLU A 56 -2.42 3.02 1.36
N VAL A 57 -1.83 2.12 0.57
CA VAL A 57 -0.99 2.53 -0.55
C VAL A 57 -1.83 3.29 -1.58
N ASN A 58 -3.01 2.79 -1.92
CA ASN A 58 -3.89 3.45 -2.87
C ASN A 58 -4.32 4.83 -2.38
N LYS A 59 -4.56 4.96 -1.09
CA LYS A 59 -4.91 6.23 -0.48
C LYS A 59 -3.78 7.24 -0.60
N GLN A 60 -2.55 6.81 -0.35
CA GLN A 60 -1.37 7.66 -0.50
C GLN A 60 -1.21 8.12 -1.94
N ILE A 61 -1.40 7.23 -2.89
CA ILE A 61 -1.31 7.56 -4.31
C ILE A 61 -2.38 8.59 -4.68
N ALA A 62 -3.61 8.35 -4.27
CA ALA A 62 -4.72 9.26 -4.58
C ALA A 62 -4.48 10.65 -4.00
N GLN A 63 -4.02 10.72 -2.77
CA GLN A 63 -3.75 12.01 -2.13
C GLN A 63 -2.63 12.77 -2.84
N THR A 64 -1.60 12.06 -3.26
CA THR A 64 -0.48 12.68 -3.95
C THR A 64 -0.89 13.17 -5.34
N LEU A 65 -1.62 12.35 -6.09
CA LEU A 65 -2.06 12.74 -7.43
C LEU A 65 -3.03 13.91 -7.36
N GLU A 66 -3.93 13.90 -6.41
CA GLU A 66 -4.86 15.01 -6.22
C GLU A 66 -4.13 16.32 -5.97
N LYS A 67 -3.09 16.25 -5.12
CA LYS A 67 -2.33 17.45 -4.78
C LYS A 67 -1.60 18.04 -5.98
N TYR A 68 -1.05 17.20 -6.84
CA TYR A 68 -0.21 17.68 -7.94
C TYR A 68 -0.96 17.82 -9.26
N GLN A 69 -1.94 16.97 -9.52
CA GLN A 69 -2.70 17.04 -10.76
C GLN A 69 -3.57 18.29 -10.86
N ILE A 70 -4.19 18.66 -9.77
CA ILE A 70 -5.05 19.84 -9.75
C ILE A 70 -4.29 21.06 -10.23
N LYS A 71 -3.04 21.17 -9.83
CA LYS A 71 -2.19 22.27 -10.27
C LYS A 71 -1.85 22.19 -11.74
N GLY A 72 -1.73 20.97 -12.25
CA GLY A 72 -1.40 20.76 -13.65
C GLY A 72 -2.54 21.13 -14.59
N GLU A 73 -3.75 21.00 -14.13
CA GLU A 73 -4.93 21.32 -14.94
C GLU A 73 -5.30 22.78 -14.88
N GLY A 74 -4.75 23.43 -13.94
CA GLY A 74 -5.00 24.84 -13.60
C GLY A 74 -5.15 25.75 -14.74
#